data_86e02e3abd1a78f35a44cace6fa2009b
#
_entry.id   86e02e3abd1a78f35a44cace6fa2009b
#
_cell.length_a   1.000
_cell.length_b   1.000
_cell.length_c   1.000
_cell.angle_alpha   90.00
_cell.angle_beta   90.00
_cell.angle_gamma   90.00
#
_symmetry.space_group_name_H-M   'P 1'
#
loop_
_entity.id
_entity.type
_entity.pdbx_description
1 polymer ?
#
loop_
_entity_poly.entity_id
_entity_poly.type
_entity_poly.pdbx_seq_one_letter_code
_entity_poly.pdbx_strand_id
1 'polypeptide(L)'
;MNALTLPDIAAQFARQALPLDWVGMHGIALPVLLAGQRLSAKVDAGVSLDDGEARGIHMSRLYVALEALEQRSLSPALLHQVLKGFLISHEGLSACAYLNIHTDLLLKRPALVSPLSGWKSYSASISASLKQQMFHVELKIEVPYSSTCPCSAALARQLIQQQFVDDFANRSLQHADVLAWLGSTKGIVATPHSQRSYAQLHLHLDHFIAELPLTAIINDAEAALGTAVQTAVKRPDEQAFALANGQNLMFCEDAARRLNLALQRTPGISQFHIRVIHAESLHAHDAVAESSWQREQP
;
A
#
# COMPACT_ATOMS: atom_id res chain seq x y z
N MET A 1 39.79 33.00 -28.89
CA MET A 1 39.21 31.67 -29.20
C MET A 1 37.72 31.82 -29.04
N ASN A 2 36.94 31.76 -30.13
CA ASN A 2 35.48 31.75 -30.05
C ASN A 2 35.10 30.46 -29.36
N ALA A 3 34.48 30.54 -28.17
CA ALA A 3 33.90 29.39 -27.52
C ALA A 3 32.81 28.83 -28.46
N LEU A 4 33.04 27.65 -29.00
CA LEU A 4 32.01 26.91 -29.74
C LEU A 4 30.85 26.71 -28.80
N THR A 5 29.67 27.28 -29.11
CA THR A 5 28.42 27.01 -28.41
C THR A 5 28.10 25.53 -28.55
N LEU A 6 27.85 24.85 -27.42
CA LEU A 6 27.44 23.44 -27.44
C LEU A 6 26.13 23.28 -28.22
N PRO A 7 26.03 22.29 -29.12
CA PRO A 7 24.84 22.10 -29.93
C PRO A 7 23.67 21.66 -29.08
N ASP A 8 22.50 22.29 -29.24
CA ASP A 8 21.23 21.86 -28.64
C ASP A 8 20.55 20.88 -29.60
N ILE A 9 20.72 19.59 -29.34
CA ILE A 9 20.17 18.53 -30.16
C ILE A 9 18.66 18.30 -29.86
N ALA A 10 18.20 18.60 -28.64
CA ALA A 10 16.80 18.44 -28.26
C ALA A 10 15.89 19.43 -29.02
N ALA A 11 16.40 20.61 -29.32
CA ALA A 11 15.70 21.63 -30.08
C ALA A 11 15.71 21.41 -31.61
N GLN A 12 16.34 20.35 -32.12
CA GLN A 12 16.33 20.01 -33.54
C GLN A 12 14.98 19.38 -33.93
N PHE A 13 14.66 19.44 -35.23
CA PHE A 13 13.47 18.77 -35.77
C PHE A 13 13.56 17.25 -35.65
N ALA A 14 12.45 16.63 -35.28
CA ALA A 14 12.29 15.19 -35.30
C ALA A 14 12.27 14.67 -36.75
N ARG A 15 12.86 13.49 -36.98
CA ARG A 15 12.75 12.83 -38.30
C ARG A 15 11.34 12.32 -38.60
N GLN A 16 10.58 12.02 -37.58
CA GLN A 16 9.19 11.59 -37.62
C GLN A 16 8.44 12.47 -36.63
N ALA A 17 7.59 13.33 -37.15
CA ALA A 17 6.79 14.27 -36.35
C ALA A 17 5.60 13.52 -35.73
N LEU A 18 5.65 13.26 -34.41
CA LEU A 18 4.57 12.64 -33.64
C LEU A 18 4.65 13.10 -32.19
N PRO A 19 3.54 13.56 -31.57
CA PRO A 19 3.52 13.85 -30.15
C PRO A 19 3.69 12.57 -29.32
N LEU A 20 4.23 12.73 -28.10
CA LEU A 20 4.43 11.63 -27.16
C LEU A 20 3.72 11.94 -25.83
N ASP A 21 3.00 10.96 -25.32
CA ASP A 21 2.22 11.11 -24.07
C ASP A 21 3.10 11.29 -22.85
N TRP A 22 4.30 10.69 -22.85
CA TRP A 22 5.25 10.76 -21.75
C TRP A 22 6.71 10.66 -22.22
N VAL A 23 7.52 11.61 -21.79
CA VAL A 23 8.97 11.64 -21.97
C VAL A 23 9.61 12.08 -20.67
N GLY A 24 10.60 11.36 -20.16
CA GLY A 24 11.20 11.68 -18.86
C GLY A 24 12.23 10.68 -18.39
N MET A 25 12.47 10.67 -17.10
CA MET A 25 13.44 9.82 -16.41
C MET A 25 12.72 8.87 -15.46
N HIS A 26 13.17 7.63 -15.41
CA HIS A 26 12.65 6.56 -14.55
C HIS A 26 13.69 6.12 -13.52
N GLY A 27 13.24 5.88 -12.29
CA GLY A 27 14.05 5.26 -11.25
C GLY A 27 15.15 6.15 -10.65
N ILE A 28 14.98 7.46 -10.67
CA ILE A 28 15.91 8.40 -10.04
C ILE A 28 15.97 8.12 -8.54
N ALA A 29 17.17 7.84 -8.01
CA ALA A 29 17.36 7.68 -6.56
C ALA A 29 17.39 9.07 -5.90
N LEU A 30 16.45 9.34 -5.00
CA LEU A 30 16.30 10.63 -4.34
C LEU A 30 15.89 10.44 -2.88
N PRO A 31 16.47 11.14 -1.90
CA PRO A 31 15.95 11.20 -0.57
C PRO A 31 14.72 12.12 -0.53
N VAL A 32 13.64 11.67 0.13
CA VAL A 32 12.42 12.46 0.32
C VAL A 32 12.09 12.59 1.80
N LEU A 33 11.40 13.67 2.17
CA LEU A 33 10.87 13.85 3.53
C LEU A 33 9.38 13.55 3.53
N LEU A 34 8.96 12.47 4.21
CA LEU A 34 7.57 12.01 4.27
C LEU A 34 7.22 11.60 5.70
N ALA A 35 6.09 12.07 6.22
CA ALA A 35 5.63 11.79 7.58
C ALA A 35 6.72 12.04 8.66
N GLY A 36 7.52 13.10 8.51
CA GLY A 36 8.61 13.44 9.41
C GLY A 36 9.87 12.57 9.29
N GLN A 37 9.95 11.67 8.31
CA GLN A 37 11.07 10.79 8.09
C GLN A 37 11.77 11.11 6.77
N ARG A 38 13.12 11.02 6.76
CA ARG A 38 13.91 11.07 5.53
C ARG A 38 14.05 9.66 4.99
N LEU A 39 13.42 9.41 3.86
CA LEU A 39 13.30 8.08 3.24
C LEU A 39 14.06 8.05 1.91
N SER A 40 14.59 6.89 1.55
CA SER A 40 15.10 6.64 0.20
C SER A 40 13.92 6.39 -0.73
N ALA A 41 13.88 7.08 -1.87
CA ALA A 41 12.83 6.90 -2.86
C ALA A 41 13.41 6.61 -4.26
N LYS A 42 12.58 5.99 -5.09
CA LYS A 42 12.73 5.93 -6.54
C LYS A 42 11.69 6.86 -7.16
N VAL A 43 12.16 7.78 -7.98
CA VAL A 43 11.32 8.83 -8.55
C VAL A 43 11.32 8.74 -10.07
N ASP A 44 10.09 8.78 -10.65
CA ASP A 44 9.91 8.94 -12.08
C ASP A 44 9.39 10.36 -12.34
N ALA A 45 10.02 11.08 -13.24
CA ALA A 45 9.67 12.45 -13.58
C ALA A 45 9.58 12.61 -15.09
N GLY A 46 8.46 13.13 -15.58
CA GLY A 46 8.22 13.26 -17.01
C GLY A 46 7.19 14.32 -17.36
N VAL A 47 7.15 14.64 -18.65
CA VAL A 47 6.21 15.55 -19.26
C VAL A 47 5.69 14.95 -20.59
N SER A 48 4.57 15.44 -21.11
CA SER A 48 4.20 15.17 -22.50
C SER A 48 5.17 15.88 -23.46
N LEU A 49 5.28 15.42 -24.68
CA LEU A 49 5.90 16.15 -25.79
C LEU A 49 4.81 16.35 -26.84
N ASP A 50 4.11 17.49 -26.74
CA ASP A 50 2.94 17.79 -27.57
C ASP A 50 3.34 18.42 -28.90
N ASP A 51 4.49 19.12 -28.94
CA ASP A 51 5.11 19.55 -30.17
C ASP A 51 5.73 18.34 -30.89
N GLY A 52 4.98 17.78 -31.83
CA GLY A 52 5.43 16.61 -32.60
C GLY A 52 6.66 16.88 -33.47
N GLU A 53 7.02 18.13 -33.74
CA GLU A 53 8.20 18.50 -34.52
C GLU A 53 9.46 18.58 -33.67
N ALA A 54 9.34 18.80 -32.37
CA ALA A 54 10.48 18.83 -31.46
C ALA A 54 11.10 17.45 -31.27
N ARG A 55 12.41 17.34 -31.36
CA ARG A 55 13.15 16.07 -31.23
C ARG A 55 13.11 15.50 -29.83
N GLY A 56 13.02 16.32 -28.79
CA GLY A 56 13.02 15.89 -27.40
C GLY A 56 12.87 17.03 -26.40
N ILE A 57 13.05 16.68 -25.13
CA ILE A 57 13.00 17.60 -24.00
C ILE A 57 14.36 17.78 -23.33
N HIS A 58 14.49 18.78 -22.46
CA HIS A 58 15.68 18.98 -21.63
C HIS A 58 15.55 18.25 -20.28
N MET A 59 15.98 16.98 -20.21
CA MET A 59 15.89 16.12 -19.00
C MET A 59 16.48 16.76 -17.74
N SER A 60 17.59 17.53 -17.87
CA SER A 60 18.22 18.19 -16.74
C SER A 60 17.31 19.20 -16.04
N ARG A 61 16.37 19.83 -16.76
CA ARG A 61 15.43 20.79 -16.17
C ARG A 61 14.44 20.10 -15.23
N LEU A 62 14.03 18.87 -15.56
CA LEU A 62 13.21 18.03 -14.66
C LEU A 62 14.01 17.68 -13.41
N TYR A 63 15.29 17.26 -13.57
CA TYR A 63 16.13 16.86 -12.46
C TYR A 63 16.32 18.00 -11.45
N VAL A 64 16.63 19.20 -11.91
CA VAL A 64 16.81 20.40 -11.05
C VAL A 64 15.51 20.70 -10.26
N ALA A 65 14.34 20.58 -10.88
CA ALA A 65 13.08 20.83 -10.18
C ALA A 65 12.79 19.79 -9.07
N LEU A 66 13.37 18.58 -9.13
CA LEU A 66 13.24 17.55 -8.09
C LEU A 66 13.98 17.90 -6.80
N GLU A 67 14.97 18.79 -6.81
CA GLU A 67 15.70 19.21 -5.59
C GLU A 67 14.77 19.72 -4.48
N ALA A 68 13.63 20.29 -4.85
CA ALA A 68 12.61 20.74 -3.90
C ALA A 68 12.06 19.61 -3.01
N LEU A 69 12.05 18.36 -3.50
CA LEU A 69 11.56 17.18 -2.77
C LEU A 69 12.51 16.74 -1.65
N GLU A 70 13.79 17.08 -1.75
CA GLU A 70 14.79 16.71 -0.74
C GLU A 70 14.73 17.58 0.51
N GLN A 71 14.28 18.82 0.35
CA GLN A 71 14.38 19.86 1.38
C GLN A 71 13.09 20.09 2.14
N ARG A 72 11.94 19.67 1.58
CA ARG A 72 10.61 19.96 2.10
C ARG A 72 9.81 18.69 2.26
N SER A 73 8.92 18.66 3.29
CA SER A 73 8.00 17.55 3.46
C SER A 73 7.06 17.39 2.27
N LEU A 74 6.92 16.15 1.79
CA LEU A 74 6.01 15.84 0.70
C LEU A 74 4.58 16.23 1.10
N SER A 75 3.95 17.01 0.24
CA SER A 75 2.57 17.47 0.38
C SER A 75 1.98 17.69 -1.01
N PRO A 76 0.64 17.68 -1.17
CA PRO A 76 0.01 18.00 -2.44
C PRO A 76 0.46 19.35 -3.01
N ALA A 77 0.63 20.36 -2.17
CA ALA A 77 1.12 21.68 -2.58
C ALA A 77 2.54 21.64 -3.17
N LEU A 78 3.46 20.87 -2.54
CA LEU A 78 4.82 20.70 -3.04
C LEU A 78 4.84 19.94 -4.37
N LEU A 79 4.07 18.84 -4.48
CA LEU A 79 3.95 18.07 -5.72
C LEU A 79 3.43 18.94 -6.87
N HIS A 80 2.39 19.73 -6.61
CA HIS A 80 1.83 20.67 -7.58
C HIS A 80 2.86 21.72 -8.02
N GLN A 81 3.64 22.27 -7.08
CA GLN A 81 4.70 23.22 -7.39
C GLN A 81 5.78 22.62 -8.30
N VAL A 82 6.22 21.38 -8.02
CA VAL A 82 7.22 20.68 -8.85
C VAL A 82 6.69 20.44 -10.26
N LEU A 83 5.45 19.94 -10.38
CA LEU A 83 4.82 19.71 -11.69
C LEU A 83 4.64 21.01 -12.49
N LYS A 84 4.26 22.11 -11.84
CA LYS A 84 4.25 23.44 -12.49
C LYS A 84 5.65 23.84 -12.96
N GLY A 85 6.69 23.59 -12.17
CA GLY A 85 8.08 23.84 -12.58
C GLY A 85 8.46 23.05 -13.83
N PHE A 86 8.01 21.80 -13.96
CA PHE A 86 8.21 21.00 -15.16
C PHE A 86 7.57 21.66 -16.38
N LEU A 87 6.32 22.09 -16.30
CA LEU A 87 5.60 22.73 -17.43
C LEU A 87 6.21 24.09 -17.79
N ILE A 88 6.56 24.92 -16.81
CA ILE A 88 7.20 26.22 -17.05
C ILE A 88 8.53 26.04 -17.78
N SER A 89 9.34 25.06 -17.36
CA SER A 89 10.65 24.81 -17.99
C SER A 89 10.55 24.19 -19.39
N HIS A 90 9.37 23.67 -19.77
CA HIS A 90 9.06 23.07 -21.07
C HIS A 90 7.90 23.79 -21.76
N GLU A 91 7.77 25.11 -21.50
CA GLU A 91 6.73 25.93 -22.14
C GLU A 91 6.81 25.83 -23.67
N GLY A 92 5.64 25.68 -24.31
CA GLY A 92 5.53 25.46 -25.75
C GLY A 92 5.78 24.02 -26.21
N LEU A 93 6.32 23.14 -25.34
CA LEU A 93 6.60 21.73 -25.66
C LEU A 93 5.62 20.76 -25.00
N SER A 94 5.13 21.09 -23.78
CA SER A 94 4.46 20.13 -22.90
C SER A 94 3.25 20.76 -22.22
N ALA A 95 2.09 20.07 -22.27
CA ALA A 95 0.85 20.45 -21.58
C ALA A 95 0.57 19.57 -20.34
N CYS A 96 1.24 18.44 -20.23
CA CYS A 96 1.07 17.50 -19.11
C CYS A 96 2.40 17.24 -18.39
N ALA A 97 2.35 17.14 -17.05
CA ALA A 97 3.49 16.79 -16.22
C ALA A 97 3.13 15.64 -15.27
N TYR A 98 4.11 14.79 -14.97
CA TYR A 98 3.92 13.55 -14.21
C TYR A 98 5.07 13.36 -13.23
N LEU A 99 4.75 12.87 -12.04
CA LEU A 99 5.69 12.55 -10.98
C LEU A 99 5.21 11.30 -10.23
N ASN A 100 6.05 10.27 -10.14
CA ASN A 100 5.80 9.10 -9.31
C ASN A 100 6.93 8.95 -8.29
N ILE A 101 6.60 8.72 -7.04
CA ILE A 101 7.54 8.55 -5.93
C ILE A 101 7.24 7.20 -5.29
N HIS A 102 8.20 6.27 -5.33
CA HIS A 102 8.11 4.96 -4.70
C HIS A 102 9.04 4.91 -3.51
N THR A 103 8.52 4.56 -2.35
CA THR A 103 9.29 4.49 -1.09
C THR A 103 8.66 3.49 -0.13
N ASP A 104 9.43 3.11 0.90
CA ASP A 104 8.97 2.32 2.03
C ASP A 104 8.80 3.23 3.25
N LEU A 105 7.57 3.39 3.72
CA LEU A 105 7.24 4.14 4.93
C LEU A 105 7.45 3.24 6.16
N LEU A 106 8.29 3.68 7.10
CA LEU A 106 8.52 2.97 8.35
C LEU A 106 7.63 3.51 9.47
N LEU A 107 6.78 2.66 10.03
CA LEU A 107 5.97 3.01 11.20
C LEU A 107 6.34 2.14 12.40
N LYS A 108 6.51 2.76 13.55
CA LYS A 108 6.73 2.04 14.79
C LYS A 108 5.39 1.50 15.30
N ARG A 109 5.29 0.18 15.47
CA ARG A 109 4.06 -0.52 15.89
C ARG A 109 4.24 -1.13 17.26
N PRO A 110 3.31 -0.88 18.22
CA PRO A 110 3.34 -1.55 19.52
C PRO A 110 2.98 -3.02 19.36
N ALA A 111 3.49 -3.85 20.26
CA ALA A 111 3.01 -5.21 20.45
C ALA A 111 1.60 -5.21 21.07
N LEU A 112 0.91 -6.35 21.01
CA LEU A 112 -0.50 -6.44 21.44
C LEU A 112 -0.67 -6.32 22.96
N VAL A 113 0.28 -6.81 23.74
CA VAL A 113 0.19 -6.92 25.21
C VAL A 113 1.45 -6.41 25.89
N SER A 114 2.63 -6.81 25.42
CA SER A 114 3.90 -6.40 26.03
C SER A 114 4.25 -4.94 25.70
N PRO A 115 5.14 -4.30 26.49
CA PRO A 115 5.57 -2.93 26.22
C PRO A 115 6.56 -2.81 25.06
N LEU A 116 6.72 -3.87 24.25
CA LEU A 116 7.59 -3.85 23.09
C LEU A 116 6.97 -3.06 21.94
N SER A 117 7.81 -2.60 21.06
CA SER A 117 7.43 -2.02 19.78
C SER A 117 8.55 -2.26 18.76
N GLY A 118 8.18 -2.40 17.48
CA GLY A 118 9.12 -2.59 16.40
C GLY A 118 8.75 -1.77 15.17
N TRP A 119 9.70 -1.64 14.26
CA TRP A 119 9.49 -0.97 12.99
C TRP A 119 8.87 -1.91 11.97
N LYS A 120 7.83 -1.44 11.28
CA LYS A 120 7.17 -2.13 10.18
C LYS A 120 7.24 -1.27 8.92
N SER A 121 7.65 -1.89 7.82
CA SER A 121 7.71 -1.24 6.52
C SER A 121 6.38 -1.42 5.78
N TYR A 122 5.95 -0.35 5.11
CA TYR A 122 4.80 -0.33 4.22
C TYR A 122 5.23 0.24 2.88
N SER A 123 5.11 -0.56 1.83
CA SER A 123 5.37 -0.07 0.48
C SER A 123 4.33 0.97 0.10
N ALA A 124 4.80 2.12 -0.35
CA ALA A 124 3.96 3.25 -0.72
C ALA A 124 4.43 3.88 -2.04
N SER A 125 3.45 4.25 -2.86
CA SER A 125 3.69 5.04 -4.06
C SER A 125 2.78 6.26 -4.06
N ILE A 126 3.35 7.40 -4.41
CA ILE A 126 2.65 8.67 -4.54
C ILE A 126 2.77 9.08 -6.00
N SER A 127 1.65 9.10 -6.72
CA SER A 127 1.58 9.54 -8.11
C SER A 127 0.90 10.90 -8.18
N ALA A 128 1.53 11.85 -8.85
CA ALA A 128 0.94 13.16 -9.07
C ALA A 128 1.00 13.52 -10.56
N SER A 129 -0.06 14.15 -11.05
CA SER A 129 -0.13 14.63 -12.43
C SER A 129 -0.78 16.00 -12.51
N LEU A 130 -0.31 16.80 -13.45
CA LEU A 130 -0.90 18.10 -13.81
C LEU A 130 -1.19 18.09 -15.31
N LYS A 131 -2.47 18.04 -15.67
CA LYS A 131 -2.97 17.97 -17.06
C LYS A 131 -3.99 19.07 -17.28
N GLN A 132 -3.78 19.94 -18.25
CA GLN A 132 -4.71 21.04 -18.56
C GLN A 132 -5.14 21.83 -17.30
N GLN A 133 -4.19 22.10 -16.40
CA GLN A 133 -4.37 22.72 -15.08
C GLN A 133 -5.15 21.89 -14.04
N MET A 134 -5.60 20.68 -14.36
CA MET A 134 -6.17 19.75 -13.40
C MET A 134 -5.05 18.99 -12.70
N PHE A 135 -4.99 19.14 -11.39
CA PHE A 135 -4.02 18.48 -10.54
C PHE A 135 -4.65 17.25 -9.89
N HIS A 136 -4.01 16.10 -9.99
CA HIS A 136 -4.44 14.84 -9.40
C HIS A 136 -3.32 14.23 -8.57
N VAL A 137 -3.70 13.63 -7.44
CA VAL A 137 -2.80 12.85 -6.58
C VAL A 137 -3.43 11.50 -6.29
N GLU A 138 -2.64 10.46 -6.47
CA GLU A 138 -3.01 9.08 -6.17
C GLU A 138 -2.00 8.47 -5.20
N LEU A 139 -2.49 7.64 -4.29
CA LEU A 139 -1.67 6.85 -3.38
C LEU A 139 -1.87 5.37 -3.65
N LYS A 140 -0.77 4.61 -3.67
CA LYS A 140 -0.82 3.15 -3.60
C LYS A 140 -0.09 2.71 -2.34
N ILE A 141 -0.75 1.89 -1.54
CA ILE A 141 -0.23 1.44 -0.24
C ILE A 141 -0.50 -0.06 -0.13
N GLU A 142 0.47 -0.83 0.34
CA GLU A 142 0.27 -2.23 0.66
C GLU A 142 0.32 -2.44 2.17
N VAL A 143 -0.73 -3.06 2.74
CA VAL A 143 -0.87 -3.33 4.18
C VAL A 143 -0.88 -4.85 4.40
N PRO A 144 0.18 -5.43 5.01
CA PRO A 144 0.22 -6.85 5.32
C PRO A 144 -0.53 -7.16 6.61
N TYR A 145 -1.29 -8.27 6.60
CA TYR A 145 -2.04 -8.78 7.74
C TYR A 145 -2.07 -10.31 7.75
N SER A 146 -2.64 -10.91 8.80
CA SER A 146 -2.90 -12.35 8.91
C SER A 146 -4.36 -12.64 8.62
N SER A 147 -4.63 -13.70 7.88
CA SER A 147 -5.98 -14.23 7.71
C SER A 147 -6.04 -15.71 8.07
N THR A 148 -7.15 -16.13 8.67
CA THR A 148 -7.45 -17.53 8.98
C THR A 148 -8.75 -17.91 8.31
N CYS A 149 -8.74 -18.99 7.54
CA CYS A 149 -9.87 -19.42 6.73
C CYS A 149 -11.03 -19.91 7.60
N PRO A 150 -12.26 -19.36 7.45
CA PRO A 150 -13.44 -19.79 8.20
C PRO A 150 -13.83 -21.25 7.94
N CYS A 151 -13.74 -21.71 6.69
CA CYS A 151 -14.02 -23.11 6.31
C CYS A 151 -13.05 -24.05 7.00
N SER A 152 -11.74 -23.78 6.91
CA SER A 152 -10.70 -24.61 7.54
C SER A 152 -10.89 -24.66 9.05
N ALA A 153 -11.24 -23.54 9.67
CA ALA A 153 -11.52 -23.49 11.11
C ALA A 153 -12.76 -24.31 11.50
N ALA A 154 -13.81 -24.35 10.67
CA ALA A 154 -14.99 -25.18 10.91
C ALA A 154 -14.65 -26.67 10.78
N LEU A 155 -13.91 -27.06 9.75
CA LEU A 155 -13.48 -28.44 9.53
C LEU A 155 -12.50 -28.92 10.60
N ALA A 156 -11.55 -28.08 11.05
CA ALA A 156 -10.65 -28.39 12.15
C ALA A 156 -11.45 -28.68 13.45
N ARG A 157 -12.45 -27.85 13.78
CA ARG A 157 -13.32 -28.09 14.94
C ARG A 157 -14.10 -29.41 14.84
N GLN A 158 -14.58 -29.76 13.65
CA GLN A 158 -15.27 -31.03 13.42
C GLN A 158 -14.35 -32.24 13.70
N LEU A 159 -13.11 -32.20 13.23
CA LEU A 159 -12.12 -33.24 13.50
C LEU A 159 -11.79 -33.35 15.00
N ILE A 160 -11.69 -32.23 15.70
CA ILE A 160 -11.49 -32.20 17.16
C ILE A 160 -12.71 -32.80 17.88
N GLN A 161 -13.94 -32.49 17.43
CA GLN A 161 -15.15 -33.09 17.99
C GLN A 161 -15.19 -34.62 17.80
N GLN A 162 -14.81 -35.09 16.60
CA GLN A 162 -14.76 -36.54 16.33
C GLN A 162 -13.72 -37.21 17.23
N GLN A 163 -12.52 -36.62 17.35
CA GLN A 163 -11.46 -37.15 18.24
C GLN A 163 -11.94 -37.20 19.71
N PHE A 164 -12.71 -36.19 20.16
CA PHE A 164 -13.28 -36.19 21.50
C PHE A 164 -14.26 -37.39 21.71
N VAL A 165 -15.13 -37.63 20.71
CA VAL A 165 -16.06 -38.77 20.78
C VAL A 165 -15.30 -40.09 20.87
N ASP A 166 -14.23 -40.25 20.07
CA ASP A 166 -13.45 -41.50 20.03
C ASP A 166 -12.66 -41.72 21.33
N ASP A 167 -12.01 -40.68 21.87
CA ASP A 167 -11.16 -40.77 23.07
C ASP A 167 -11.98 -40.92 24.36
N PHE A 168 -13.20 -40.41 24.41
CA PHE A 168 -14.07 -40.47 25.58
C PHE A 168 -15.24 -41.43 25.41
N ALA A 169 -15.27 -42.27 24.36
CA ALA A 169 -16.29 -43.29 24.18
C ALA A 169 -16.36 -44.19 25.41
N ASN A 170 -17.56 -44.36 25.95
CA ASN A 170 -17.85 -45.24 27.12
C ASN A 170 -17.07 -44.87 28.41
N ARG A 171 -16.65 -43.64 28.59
CA ARG A 171 -15.99 -43.11 29.78
C ARG A 171 -16.88 -42.10 30.50
N SER A 172 -16.79 -42.07 31.84
CA SER A 172 -17.31 -40.98 32.64
C SER A 172 -16.41 -39.74 32.40
N LEU A 173 -16.98 -38.61 32.04
CA LEU A 173 -16.25 -37.37 31.82
C LEU A 173 -15.82 -36.75 33.15
N GLN A 174 -14.52 -36.65 33.39
CA GLN A 174 -13.95 -35.92 34.51
C GLN A 174 -13.36 -34.60 34.02
N HIS A 175 -13.62 -33.50 34.73
CA HIS A 175 -13.14 -32.16 34.35
C HIS A 175 -11.63 -32.12 34.09
N ALA A 176 -10.83 -32.77 34.99
CA ALA A 176 -9.37 -32.80 34.87
C ALA A 176 -8.88 -33.50 33.58
N ASP A 177 -9.53 -34.61 33.21
CA ASP A 177 -9.19 -35.38 32.00
C ASP A 177 -9.50 -34.58 30.74
N VAL A 178 -10.65 -33.90 30.69
CA VAL A 178 -11.04 -33.04 29.57
C VAL A 178 -10.09 -31.85 29.45
N LEU A 179 -9.75 -31.20 30.57
CA LEU A 179 -8.78 -30.09 30.58
C LEU A 179 -7.40 -30.52 30.08
N ALA A 180 -6.88 -31.66 30.53
CA ALA A 180 -5.61 -32.21 30.05
C ALA A 180 -5.67 -32.56 28.55
N TRP A 181 -6.78 -33.13 28.10
CA TRP A 181 -7.03 -33.46 26.69
C TRP A 181 -7.05 -32.20 25.78
N LEU A 182 -7.75 -31.13 26.20
CA LEU A 182 -7.79 -29.85 25.48
C LEU A 182 -6.39 -29.19 25.36
N GLY A 183 -5.49 -29.44 26.32
CA GLY A 183 -4.11 -28.92 26.28
C GLY A 183 -3.11 -29.83 25.56
N SER A 184 -3.57 -30.93 24.95
CA SER A 184 -2.69 -31.93 24.32
C SER A 184 -2.81 -31.89 22.78
N THR A 185 -1.73 -32.28 22.11
CA THR A 185 -1.71 -32.50 20.65
C THR A 185 -2.55 -33.73 20.25
N LYS A 186 -2.85 -34.63 21.21
CA LYS A 186 -3.70 -35.79 21.01
C LYS A 186 -5.16 -35.41 20.88
N GLY A 187 -5.62 -34.40 21.61
CA GLY A 187 -6.99 -33.89 21.56
C GLY A 187 -7.18 -32.87 20.43
N ILE A 188 -6.27 -31.91 20.35
CA ILE A 188 -6.32 -30.86 19.30
C ILE A 188 -5.58 -31.37 18.05
N VAL A 189 -6.22 -32.29 17.35
CA VAL A 189 -5.64 -33.01 16.19
C VAL A 189 -5.57 -32.20 14.89
N ALA A 190 -6.24 -31.05 14.82
CA ALA A 190 -6.32 -30.24 13.62
C ALA A 190 -6.23 -28.74 13.95
N THR A 191 -5.62 -28.00 13.05
CA THR A 191 -5.49 -26.55 13.11
C THR A 191 -5.94 -25.94 11.77
N PRO A 192 -6.70 -24.86 11.78
CA PRO A 192 -7.04 -24.17 10.53
C PRO A 192 -5.79 -23.60 9.87
N HIS A 193 -5.78 -23.54 8.55
CA HIS A 193 -4.70 -22.81 7.88
C HIS A 193 -4.84 -21.31 8.07
N SER A 194 -3.71 -20.67 8.27
CA SER A 194 -3.56 -19.22 8.32
C SER A 194 -2.42 -18.83 7.39
N GLN A 195 -2.50 -17.64 6.83
CA GLN A 195 -1.50 -17.15 5.87
C GLN A 195 -1.28 -15.65 6.04
N ARG A 196 -0.14 -15.19 5.50
CA ARG A 196 0.08 -13.78 5.28
C ARG A 196 -0.80 -13.32 4.13
N SER A 197 -1.43 -12.17 4.31
CA SER A 197 -2.34 -11.58 3.35
C SER A 197 -1.97 -10.12 3.13
N TYR A 198 -2.37 -9.57 1.99
CA TYR A 198 -2.02 -8.22 1.58
C TYR A 198 -3.26 -7.46 1.14
N ALA A 199 -3.40 -6.25 1.67
CA ALA A 199 -4.38 -5.28 1.19
C ALA A 199 -3.66 -4.24 0.35
N GLN A 200 -3.89 -4.24 -0.95
CA GLN A 200 -3.40 -3.25 -1.89
C GLN A 200 -4.47 -2.18 -2.07
N LEU A 201 -4.15 -0.96 -1.63
CA LEU A 201 -5.04 0.19 -1.64
C LEU A 201 -4.57 1.17 -2.71
N HIS A 202 -5.42 1.47 -3.68
CA HIS A 202 -5.19 2.50 -4.68
C HIS A 202 -6.24 3.59 -4.47
N LEU A 203 -5.81 4.79 -4.09
CA LEU A 203 -6.68 5.87 -3.62
C LEU A 203 -6.44 7.14 -4.43
N HIS A 204 -7.52 7.82 -4.78
CA HIS A 204 -7.48 9.16 -5.35
C HIS A 204 -7.82 10.18 -4.26
N LEU A 205 -7.00 11.20 -4.11
CA LEU A 205 -7.18 12.21 -3.09
C LEU A 205 -8.08 13.36 -3.59
N ASP A 206 -8.79 13.98 -2.65
CA ASP A 206 -9.53 15.20 -2.90
C ASP A 206 -8.57 16.37 -3.24
N HIS A 207 -9.01 17.28 -4.06
CA HIS A 207 -8.22 18.46 -4.48
C HIS A 207 -7.86 19.41 -3.32
N PHE A 208 -8.56 19.34 -2.19
CA PHE A 208 -8.39 20.26 -1.06
C PHE A 208 -7.57 19.68 0.10
N ILE A 209 -6.97 18.50 -0.07
CA ILE A 209 -6.20 17.88 1.00
C ILE A 209 -4.87 18.61 1.18
N ALA A 210 -4.55 18.99 2.44
CA ALA A 210 -3.34 19.72 2.75
C ALA A 210 -2.12 18.80 2.94
N GLU A 211 -2.34 17.59 3.44
CA GLU A 211 -1.30 16.61 3.77
C GLU A 211 -1.60 15.26 3.13
N LEU A 212 -0.56 14.45 2.92
CA LEU A 212 -0.70 13.08 2.41
C LEU A 212 -1.08 12.15 3.59
N PRO A 213 -2.30 11.56 3.63
CA PRO A 213 -2.82 10.87 4.81
C PRO A 213 -2.36 9.41 4.93
N LEU A 214 -1.14 9.05 4.49
CA LEU A 214 -0.66 7.67 4.42
C LEU A 214 -0.75 6.95 5.78
N THR A 215 -0.28 7.61 6.86
CA THR A 215 -0.30 7.00 8.20
C THR A 215 -1.72 6.74 8.70
N ALA A 216 -2.65 7.67 8.46
CA ALA A 216 -4.06 7.51 8.83
C ALA A 216 -4.70 6.35 8.05
N ILE A 217 -4.50 6.30 6.73
CA ILE A 217 -5.01 5.22 5.87
C ILE A 217 -4.49 3.85 6.32
N ILE A 218 -3.19 3.74 6.63
CA ILE A 218 -2.61 2.48 7.12
C ILE A 218 -3.23 2.08 8.46
N ASN A 219 -3.43 3.03 9.38
CA ASN A 219 -4.04 2.77 10.68
C ASN A 219 -5.50 2.30 10.53
N ASP A 220 -6.28 2.96 9.69
CA ASP A 220 -7.68 2.61 9.42
C ASP A 220 -7.78 1.22 8.78
N ALA A 221 -6.88 0.90 7.85
CA ALA A 221 -6.82 -0.41 7.20
C ALA A 221 -6.44 -1.52 8.20
N GLU A 222 -5.40 -1.32 9.03
CA GLU A 222 -5.02 -2.30 10.05
C GLU A 222 -6.13 -2.51 11.10
N ALA A 223 -6.81 -1.44 11.51
CA ALA A 223 -7.93 -1.52 12.44
C ALA A 223 -9.12 -2.28 11.85
N ALA A 224 -9.45 -2.04 10.57
CA ALA A 224 -10.53 -2.73 9.87
C ALA A 224 -10.25 -4.24 9.71
N LEU A 225 -9.00 -4.61 9.44
CA LEU A 225 -8.58 -6.00 9.28
C LEU A 225 -8.44 -6.73 10.61
N GLY A 226 -8.02 -6.05 11.68
CA GLY A 226 -8.00 -6.56 13.06
C GLY A 226 -6.84 -7.50 13.39
N THR A 227 -6.12 -8.02 12.40
CA THR A 227 -5.01 -8.99 12.55
C THR A 227 -3.74 -8.52 11.81
N ALA A 228 -3.36 -7.25 12.02
CA ALA A 228 -2.14 -6.70 11.46
C ALA A 228 -0.91 -7.53 11.90
N VAL A 229 0.01 -7.83 10.96
CA VAL A 229 1.23 -8.56 11.29
C VAL A 229 2.06 -7.81 12.33
N GLN A 230 2.61 -8.56 13.28
CA GLN A 230 3.37 -8.04 14.40
C GLN A 230 4.86 -7.88 14.05
N THR A 231 5.61 -7.18 14.87
CA THR A 231 7.07 -6.95 14.73
C THR A 231 7.83 -7.59 15.88
N ALA A 232 8.16 -6.83 16.93
CA ALA A 232 8.83 -7.33 18.13
C ALA A 232 7.79 -7.82 19.14
N VAL A 233 7.82 -9.11 19.49
CA VAL A 233 6.83 -9.77 20.34
C VAL A 233 7.47 -10.59 21.45
N LYS A 234 6.71 -10.83 22.52
CA LYS A 234 6.96 -11.82 23.57
C LYS A 234 5.88 -12.90 23.53
N ARG A 235 6.05 -13.99 24.29
CA ARG A 235 5.04 -15.07 24.38
C ARG A 235 3.60 -14.61 24.67
N PRO A 236 3.33 -13.63 25.56
CA PRO A 236 1.98 -13.10 25.74
C PRO A 236 1.40 -12.45 24.47
N ASP A 237 2.24 -11.82 23.65
CA ASP A 237 1.82 -11.22 22.38
C ASP A 237 1.48 -12.31 21.35
N GLU A 238 2.29 -13.38 21.28
CA GLU A 238 2.01 -14.53 20.41
C GLU A 238 0.69 -15.20 20.79
N GLN A 239 0.42 -15.36 22.10
CA GLN A 239 -0.85 -15.89 22.60
C GLN A 239 -2.03 -14.98 22.25
N ALA A 240 -1.88 -13.66 22.44
CA ALA A 240 -2.89 -12.68 22.06
C ALA A 240 -3.15 -12.69 20.54
N PHE A 241 -2.11 -12.85 19.73
CA PHE A 241 -2.24 -12.91 18.28
C PHE A 241 -2.92 -14.21 17.83
N ALA A 242 -2.62 -15.35 18.48
CA ALA A 242 -3.31 -16.60 18.23
C ALA A 242 -4.82 -16.47 18.53
N LEU A 243 -5.18 -15.85 19.67
CA LEU A 243 -6.57 -15.57 20.04
C LEU A 243 -7.24 -14.65 18.99
N ALA A 244 -6.57 -13.56 18.60
CA ALA A 244 -7.08 -12.62 17.61
C ALA A 244 -7.38 -13.31 16.26
N ASN A 245 -6.48 -14.18 15.78
CA ASN A 245 -6.71 -14.96 14.56
C ASN A 245 -7.89 -15.93 14.70
N GLY A 246 -8.03 -16.60 15.84
CA GLY A 246 -9.14 -17.53 16.12
C GLY A 246 -10.50 -16.84 16.22
N GLN A 247 -10.54 -15.60 16.69
CA GLN A 247 -11.75 -14.78 16.82
C GLN A 247 -12.09 -13.95 15.58
N ASN A 248 -11.14 -13.81 14.65
CA ASN A 248 -11.25 -12.96 13.47
C ASN A 248 -11.08 -13.77 12.18
N LEU A 249 -11.86 -14.84 12.05
CA LEU A 249 -11.92 -15.64 10.83
C LEU A 249 -12.47 -14.79 9.68
N MET A 250 -11.82 -14.82 8.51
CA MET A 250 -12.26 -14.05 7.36
C MET A 250 -11.86 -14.67 6.03
N PHE A 251 -12.74 -14.57 5.05
CA PHE A 251 -12.43 -14.73 3.64
C PHE A 251 -11.83 -13.44 3.07
N CYS A 252 -11.23 -13.50 1.87
CA CYS A 252 -10.75 -12.31 1.18
C CYS A 252 -11.89 -11.32 0.88
N GLU A 253 -13.11 -11.82 0.64
CA GLU A 253 -14.33 -11.03 0.44
C GLU A 253 -14.69 -10.23 1.71
N ASP A 254 -14.56 -10.84 2.88
CA ASP A 254 -14.83 -10.15 4.16
C ASP A 254 -13.83 -9.03 4.41
N ALA A 255 -12.55 -9.29 4.15
CA ALA A 255 -11.50 -8.29 4.25
C ALA A 255 -11.73 -7.12 3.29
N ALA A 256 -12.09 -7.39 2.03
CA ALA A 256 -12.39 -6.36 1.04
C ALA A 256 -13.59 -5.50 1.46
N ARG A 257 -14.67 -6.10 1.99
CA ARG A 257 -15.85 -5.36 2.50
C ARG A 257 -15.51 -4.48 3.70
N ARG A 258 -14.73 -5.00 4.66
CA ARG A 258 -14.30 -4.24 5.86
C ARG A 258 -13.47 -3.03 5.47
N LEU A 259 -12.49 -3.22 4.59
CA LEU A 259 -11.66 -2.12 4.08
C LEU A 259 -12.48 -1.09 3.31
N ASN A 260 -13.40 -1.52 2.46
CA ASN A 260 -14.28 -0.62 1.72
C ASN A 260 -15.07 0.29 2.68
N LEU A 261 -15.72 -0.29 3.68
CA LEU A 261 -16.49 0.46 4.67
C LEU A 261 -15.63 1.39 5.55
N ALA A 262 -14.39 1.01 5.84
CA ALA A 262 -13.46 1.83 6.61
C ALA A 262 -13.00 3.04 5.79
N LEU A 263 -12.51 2.80 4.56
CA LEU A 263 -11.95 3.84 3.70
C LEU A 263 -12.98 4.86 3.19
N GLN A 264 -14.25 4.48 3.04
CA GLN A 264 -15.33 5.44 2.75
C GLN A 264 -15.44 6.55 3.81
N ARG A 265 -15.03 6.27 5.06
CA ARG A 265 -15.10 7.21 6.20
C ARG A 265 -13.82 8.01 6.35
N THR A 266 -12.73 7.65 5.66
CA THR A 266 -11.45 8.33 5.75
C THR A 266 -11.54 9.67 5.00
N PRO A 267 -11.31 10.82 5.67
CA PRO A 267 -11.39 12.13 5.01
C PRO A 267 -10.34 12.28 3.91
N GLY A 268 -10.66 13.03 2.87
CA GLY A 268 -9.72 13.39 1.80
C GLY A 268 -9.56 12.32 0.73
N ILE A 269 -10.36 11.25 0.74
CA ILE A 269 -10.42 10.25 -0.33
C ILE A 269 -11.65 10.52 -1.18
N SER A 270 -11.45 10.68 -2.49
CA SER A 270 -12.55 10.88 -3.47
C SER A 270 -12.98 9.59 -4.16
N GLN A 271 -12.03 8.67 -4.34
CA GLN A 271 -12.24 7.38 -4.99
C GLN A 271 -11.18 6.39 -4.50
N PHE A 272 -11.51 5.10 -4.50
CA PHE A 272 -10.49 4.06 -4.31
C PHE A 272 -10.84 2.78 -5.06
N HIS A 273 -9.78 1.99 -5.29
CA HIS A 273 -9.83 0.58 -5.65
C HIS A 273 -9.00 -0.21 -4.64
N ILE A 274 -9.58 -1.28 -4.11
CA ILE A 274 -8.97 -2.19 -3.15
C ILE A 274 -8.81 -3.55 -3.83
N ARG A 275 -7.63 -4.15 -3.68
CA ARG A 275 -7.37 -5.53 -4.03
C ARG A 275 -6.81 -6.26 -2.81
N VAL A 276 -7.53 -7.24 -2.33
CA VAL A 276 -7.13 -8.09 -1.21
C VAL A 276 -6.60 -9.41 -1.75
N ILE A 277 -5.45 -9.85 -1.24
CA ILE A 277 -4.80 -11.09 -1.62
C ILE A 277 -4.56 -11.92 -0.36
N HIS A 278 -5.19 -13.08 -0.27
CA HIS A 278 -4.86 -14.12 0.68
C HIS A 278 -3.86 -15.07 0.04
N ALA A 279 -2.57 -14.95 0.44
CA ALA A 279 -1.50 -15.82 -0.08
C ALA A 279 -1.69 -17.23 0.51
N GLU A 280 -2.48 -18.01 -0.18
CA GLU A 280 -3.00 -19.30 0.27
C GLU A 280 -1.90 -20.28 0.66
N SER A 281 -2.03 -20.87 1.85
CA SER A 281 -1.13 -21.93 2.32
C SER A 281 -1.61 -23.35 1.96
N LEU A 282 -2.87 -23.50 1.55
CA LEU A 282 -3.46 -24.78 1.13
C LEU A 282 -3.32 -25.01 -0.39
N HIS A 283 -3.54 -23.95 -1.17
CA HIS A 283 -3.54 -24.02 -2.63
C HIS A 283 -2.25 -23.44 -3.25
N ALA A 284 -1.94 -23.83 -4.47
CA ALA A 284 -0.82 -23.27 -5.23
C ALA A 284 -1.14 -21.89 -5.87
N HIS A 285 -2.31 -21.33 -5.59
CA HIS A 285 -2.79 -20.05 -6.07
C HIS A 285 -3.40 -19.25 -4.91
N ASP A 286 -3.47 -17.94 -5.06
CA ASP A 286 -4.01 -17.04 -4.06
C ASP A 286 -5.53 -16.84 -4.24
N ALA A 287 -6.23 -16.56 -3.13
CA ALA A 287 -7.60 -16.09 -3.17
C ALA A 287 -7.61 -14.56 -3.21
N VAL A 288 -8.39 -13.97 -4.11
CA VAL A 288 -8.38 -12.53 -4.36
C VAL A 288 -9.79 -11.97 -4.37
N ALA A 289 -9.98 -10.82 -3.73
CA ALA A 289 -11.20 -10.03 -3.83
C ALA A 289 -10.88 -8.57 -4.15
N GLU A 290 -11.72 -7.94 -4.95
CA GLU A 290 -11.58 -6.55 -5.33
C GLU A 290 -12.85 -5.77 -4.98
N SER A 291 -12.68 -4.49 -4.65
CA SER A 291 -13.78 -3.59 -4.37
C SER A 291 -13.40 -2.16 -4.73
N SER A 292 -14.33 -1.42 -5.30
CA SER A 292 -14.15 -0.01 -5.64
C SER A 292 -15.25 0.84 -5.03
N TRP A 293 -14.93 2.10 -4.81
CA TRP A 293 -15.88 3.11 -4.40
C TRP A 293 -15.48 4.47 -4.96
N GLN A 294 -16.47 5.28 -5.24
CA GLN A 294 -16.31 6.67 -5.66
C GLN A 294 -17.36 7.51 -4.93
N ARG A 295 -16.93 8.65 -4.40
CA ARG A 295 -17.84 9.61 -3.76
C ARG A 295 -18.81 10.14 -4.81
N GLU A 296 -20.10 10.11 -4.52
CA GLU A 296 -21.10 10.79 -5.34
C GLU A 296 -20.78 12.28 -5.38
N GLN A 297 -20.72 12.84 -6.56
CA GLN A 297 -20.58 14.28 -6.72
C GLN A 297 -21.92 14.91 -6.37
N PRO A 298 -21.94 15.96 -5.54
CA PRO A 298 -23.16 16.68 -5.16
C PRO A 298 -23.82 17.38 -6.34
#